data_4e8934c82444687839ce5fb3cfead1ef
#
_entry.id   4e8934c82444687839ce5fb3cfead1ef
#
_cell.length_a   1.000
_cell.length_b   1.000
_cell.length_c   1.000
_cell.angle_alpha   90.00
_cell.angle_beta   90.00
_cell.angle_gamma   90.00
#
_symmetry.space_group_name_H-M   'P 1'
#
loop_
_entity.id
_entity.type
_entity.pdbx_description
1 polymer ?
#
loop_
_entity_poly.entity_id
_entity_poly.type
_entity_poly.pdbx_seq_one_letter_code
_entity_poly.pdbx_strand_id
1 'polypeptide(L)'
;VPGSQNGFDNGGLTGVCKWAQNTDLVEYTLNVLERLARRYRDEPALHGIEVLNEPVSWSVFHSTSNTAKDSHEASGSTYVSLRFLKRFYRDAYARLRAVLRPETVIVFHDGFRLLRWGGWFRRAGMRNVMLDTHQYLIAMEDPLFSGPARRLYLRSRRLPWLYRMLVGASSIAIRSAARRIPVLVGEWCVENQWALHSQNRSAAYRQVSRLQRAAWDVSAGQIYWSYQLARSAKPGSGEGKPPRDPRNGGNLEAWDLTRVWSHGWIRADTSHDDVP
;
A
#
# COMPACT_ATOMS: atom_id res chain seq x y z
N VAL A 1 -11.24 -5.53 -6.09
CA VAL A 1 -12.57 -4.90 -6.14
C VAL A 1 -13.04 -4.88 -7.59
N PRO A 2 -14.24 -5.41 -7.91
CA PRO A 2 -14.77 -5.36 -9.26
C PRO A 2 -14.87 -3.92 -9.76
N GLY A 3 -14.38 -3.66 -10.98
CA GLY A 3 -14.36 -2.34 -11.56
C GLY A 3 -13.46 -1.34 -10.82
N SER A 4 -12.52 -1.82 -10.01
CA SER A 4 -11.56 -0.98 -9.27
C SER A 4 -12.21 0.16 -8.49
N GLN A 5 -13.34 -0.11 -7.88
CA GLN A 5 -14.17 0.88 -7.19
C GLN A 5 -13.65 1.24 -5.79
N ASN A 6 -12.35 1.40 -5.65
CA ASN A 6 -11.73 1.96 -4.44
C ASN A 6 -11.46 3.47 -4.54
N GLY A 7 -11.73 4.08 -5.71
CA GLY A 7 -11.60 5.51 -5.94
C GLY A 7 -10.21 5.97 -6.37
N PHE A 8 -9.23 5.09 -6.43
CA PHE A 8 -7.88 5.44 -6.86
C PHE A 8 -7.72 5.44 -8.38
N ASP A 9 -6.79 6.27 -8.88
CA ASP A 9 -6.46 6.41 -10.30
C ASP A 9 -5.97 5.09 -10.93
N ASN A 10 -5.14 4.35 -10.20
CA ASN A 10 -4.61 3.06 -10.62
C ASN A 10 -5.70 1.99 -10.81
N GLY A 11 -6.86 2.23 -10.23
CA GLY A 11 -8.02 1.39 -10.40
C GLY A 11 -8.83 1.66 -11.68
N GLY A 12 -8.52 2.69 -12.44
CA GLY A 12 -9.18 3.05 -13.70
C GLY A 12 -10.43 3.88 -13.56
N LEU A 13 -11.09 3.91 -12.40
CA LEU A 13 -12.31 4.68 -12.13
C LEU A 13 -12.07 5.65 -10.98
N THR A 14 -11.31 6.71 -11.22
CA THR A 14 -10.94 7.72 -10.22
C THR A 14 -12.18 8.31 -9.55
N GLY A 15 -12.19 8.32 -8.23
CA GLY A 15 -13.29 8.85 -7.42
C GLY A 15 -14.53 7.95 -7.35
N VAL A 16 -14.58 6.84 -8.06
CA VAL A 16 -15.71 5.90 -7.99
C VAL A 16 -15.49 4.87 -6.90
N CYS A 17 -16.34 4.89 -5.88
CA CYS A 17 -16.31 3.93 -4.77
C CYS A 17 -17.75 3.52 -4.39
N LYS A 18 -18.31 2.57 -5.15
CA LYS A 18 -19.71 2.09 -4.99
C LYS A 18 -19.82 0.61 -4.63
N TRP A 19 -18.71 -0.12 -4.66
CA TRP A 19 -18.69 -1.57 -4.45
C TRP A 19 -19.39 -1.99 -3.16
N ALA A 20 -19.09 -1.34 -2.04
CA ALA A 20 -19.64 -1.70 -0.73
C ALA A 20 -21.15 -1.42 -0.58
N GLN A 21 -21.73 -0.70 -1.53
CA GLN A 21 -23.18 -0.37 -1.57
C GLN A 21 -23.97 -1.28 -2.49
N ASN A 22 -23.29 -2.10 -3.28
CA ASN A 22 -23.90 -2.98 -4.27
C ASN A 22 -23.72 -4.46 -3.82
N THR A 23 -24.80 -5.07 -3.36
CA THR A 23 -24.79 -6.45 -2.87
C THR A 23 -24.37 -7.46 -3.94
N ASP A 24 -24.73 -7.23 -5.20
CA ASP A 24 -24.40 -8.14 -6.29
C ASP A 24 -22.88 -8.09 -6.60
N LEU A 25 -22.27 -6.91 -6.53
CA LEU A 25 -20.81 -6.77 -6.70
C LEU A 25 -20.05 -7.37 -5.51
N VAL A 26 -20.59 -7.26 -4.30
CA VAL A 26 -20.01 -7.90 -3.11
C VAL A 26 -20.07 -9.42 -3.25
N GLU A 27 -21.23 -9.96 -3.61
CA GLU A 27 -21.42 -11.40 -3.83
C GLU A 27 -20.54 -11.91 -5.00
N TYR A 28 -20.48 -11.15 -6.07
CA TYR A 28 -19.59 -11.46 -7.20
C TYR A 28 -18.11 -11.54 -6.75
N THR A 29 -17.66 -10.60 -5.89
CA THR A 29 -16.29 -10.61 -5.34
C THR A 29 -16.04 -11.89 -4.52
N LEU A 30 -16.99 -12.27 -3.66
CA LEU A 30 -16.88 -13.49 -2.87
C LEU A 30 -16.82 -14.75 -3.76
N ASN A 31 -17.61 -14.80 -4.82
CA ASN A 31 -17.61 -15.89 -5.78
C ASN A 31 -16.29 -15.99 -6.57
N VAL A 32 -15.70 -14.85 -6.95
CA VAL A 32 -14.37 -14.82 -7.60
C VAL A 32 -13.30 -15.36 -6.66
N LEU A 33 -13.29 -14.93 -5.40
CA LEU A 33 -12.35 -15.40 -4.39
C LEU A 33 -12.49 -16.92 -4.16
N GLU A 34 -13.70 -17.43 -4.06
CA GLU A 34 -13.94 -18.85 -3.89
C GLU A 34 -13.50 -19.66 -5.11
N ARG A 35 -13.75 -19.19 -6.33
CA ARG A 35 -13.26 -19.84 -7.57
C ARG A 35 -11.73 -19.85 -7.61
N LEU A 36 -11.06 -18.78 -7.24
CA LEU A 36 -9.60 -18.72 -7.12
C LEU A 36 -9.09 -19.76 -6.11
N ALA A 37 -9.70 -19.79 -4.93
CA ALA A 37 -9.36 -20.74 -3.89
C ALA A 37 -9.52 -22.20 -4.37
N ARG A 38 -10.66 -22.54 -4.99
CA ARG A 38 -10.89 -23.88 -5.56
C ARG A 38 -9.88 -24.25 -6.64
N ARG A 39 -9.50 -23.29 -7.49
CA ARG A 39 -8.55 -23.50 -8.59
C ARG A 39 -7.17 -23.85 -8.08
N TYR A 40 -6.70 -23.19 -7.02
CA TYR A 40 -5.31 -23.25 -6.57
C TYR A 40 -5.12 -23.93 -5.21
N ARG A 41 -6.18 -24.48 -4.58
CA ARG A 41 -6.10 -25.09 -3.25
C ARG A 41 -5.01 -26.15 -3.10
N ASP A 42 -4.76 -26.91 -4.18
CA ASP A 42 -3.83 -28.03 -4.20
C ASP A 42 -2.44 -27.61 -4.74
N GLU A 43 -2.25 -26.31 -5.08
CA GLU A 43 -0.99 -25.78 -5.58
C GLU A 43 0.01 -25.62 -4.43
N PRO A 44 1.16 -26.36 -4.45
CA PRO A 44 2.13 -26.30 -3.35
C PRO A 44 2.75 -24.91 -3.16
N ALA A 45 2.85 -24.12 -4.22
CA ALA A 45 3.40 -22.76 -4.18
C ALA A 45 2.41 -21.73 -3.61
N LEU A 46 1.13 -22.09 -3.41
CA LEU A 46 0.16 -21.16 -2.83
C LEU A 46 0.40 -20.97 -1.34
N HIS A 47 1.02 -19.85 -0.98
CA HIS A 47 1.23 -19.46 0.41
C HIS A 47 -0.03 -18.84 1.03
N GLY A 48 -0.70 -17.95 0.31
CA GLY A 48 -1.90 -17.26 0.79
C GLY A 48 -2.70 -16.57 -0.30
N ILE A 49 -3.90 -16.10 0.06
CA ILE A 49 -4.77 -15.30 -0.80
C ILE A 49 -5.11 -14.02 -0.07
N GLU A 50 -4.86 -12.88 -0.69
CA GLU A 50 -5.37 -11.61 -0.22
C GLU A 50 -6.79 -11.36 -0.73
N VAL A 51 -7.66 -10.94 0.19
CA VAL A 51 -9.10 -10.88 -0.05
C VAL A 51 -9.50 -9.65 -0.86
N LEU A 52 -8.83 -8.51 -0.61
CA LEU A 52 -9.24 -7.23 -1.17
C LEU A 52 -8.12 -6.20 -1.12
N ASN A 53 -7.82 -5.58 -2.26
CA ASN A 53 -6.87 -4.47 -2.31
C ASN A 53 -7.52 -3.14 -1.89
N GLU A 54 -6.92 -2.42 -0.96
CA GLU A 54 -7.16 -1.01 -0.60
C GLU A 54 -8.63 -0.57 -0.48
N PRO A 55 -9.44 -1.18 0.38
CA PRO A 55 -10.78 -0.67 0.64
C PRO A 55 -10.70 0.66 1.40
N VAL A 56 -11.03 1.77 0.70
CA VAL A 56 -10.76 3.12 1.18
C VAL A 56 -11.49 3.48 2.46
N SER A 57 -10.77 4.08 3.40
CA SER A 57 -11.33 4.66 4.62
C SER A 57 -11.98 6.02 4.34
N TRP A 58 -12.71 6.54 5.32
CA TRP A 58 -13.29 7.88 5.24
C TRP A 58 -12.23 8.95 4.96
N SER A 59 -11.11 8.91 5.69
CA SER A 59 -10.03 9.89 5.53
C SER A 59 -9.37 9.84 4.16
N VAL A 60 -9.13 8.63 3.63
CA VAL A 60 -8.54 8.45 2.31
C VAL A 60 -9.52 8.86 1.21
N PHE A 61 -10.80 8.48 1.34
CA PHE A 61 -11.84 8.84 0.36
C PHE A 61 -12.01 10.37 0.22
N HIS A 62 -11.90 11.11 1.31
CA HIS A 62 -12.03 12.58 1.31
C HIS A 62 -10.69 13.31 1.09
N SER A 63 -9.61 12.58 0.84
CA SER A 63 -8.34 13.21 0.50
C SER A 63 -8.37 13.81 -0.92
N THR A 64 -7.54 14.83 -1.14
CA THR A 64 -7.44 15.53 -2.43
C THR A 64 -6.94 14.65 -3.57
N SER A 65 -6.27 13.55 -3.26
CA SER A 65 -5.80 12.56 -4.24
C SER A 65 -6.93 11.74 -4.86
N ASN A 66 -8.12 11.76 -4.26
CA ASN A 66 -9.27 10.94 -4.67
C ASN A 66 -10.32 11.77 -5.44
N THR A 67 -9.86 12.65 -6.33
CA THR A 67 -10.74 13.51 -7.14
C THR A 67 -11.31 12.73 -8.32
N ALA A 68 -12.63 12.74 -8.46
CA ALA A 68 -13.31 12.09 -9.57
C ALA A 68 -12.99 12.78 -10.90
N LYS A 69 -12.69 11.97 -11.94
CA LYS A 69 -12.56 12.46 -13.33
C LYS A 69 -13.91 12.68 -13.99
N ASP A 70 -14.89 11.88 -13.61
CA ASP A 70 -16.28 11.99 -14.06
C ASP A 70 -17.20 12.10 -12.84
N SER A 71 -17.86 13.23 -12.71
CA SER A 71 -18.76 13.51 -11.59
C SER A 71 -20.04 12.67 -11.64
N HIS A 72 -20.50 12.30 -12.82
CA HIS A 72 -21.69 11.46 -12.98
C HIS A 72 -21.38 10.02 -12.56
N GLU A 73 -20.25 9.46 -13.00
CA GLU A 73 -19.81 8.14 -12.56
C GLU A 73 -19.54 8.09 -11.06
N ALA A 74 -18.98 9.15 -10.49
CA ALA A 74 -18.69 9.23 -9.05
C ALA A 74 -19.92 9.51 -8.18
N SER A 75 -21.03 9.94 -8.76
CA SER A 75 -22.26 10.21 -8.00
C SER A 75 -22.68 9.01 -7.17
N GLY A 76 -22.98 9.24 -5.88
CA GLY A 76 -23.32 8.19 -4.91
C GLY A 76 -22.13 7.38 -4.38
N SER A 77 -20.90 7.70 -4.77
CA SER A 77 -19.71 7.07 -4.19
C SER A 77 -19.52 7.43 -2.72
N THR A 78 -19.04 6.46 -1.93
CA THR A 78 -18.68 6.67 -0.53
C THR A 78 -17.57 5.71 -0.09
N TYR A 79 -16.96 5.99 1.06
CA TYR A 79 -15.93 5.15 1.64
C TYR A 79 -16.47 3.78 2.10
N VAL A 80 -15.56 2.81 2.23
CA VAL A 80 -15.88 1.49 2.80
C VAL A 80 -15.81 1.56 4.33
N SER A 81 -16.95 1.48 5.00
CA SER A 81 -17.02 1.55 6.46
C SER A 81 -16.35 0.33 7.12
N LEU A 82 -15.70 0.53 8.29
CA LEU A 82 -15.09 -0.56 9.03
C LEU A 82 -16.08 -1.65 9.44
N ARG A 83 -17.34 -1.26 9.73
CA ARG A 83 -18.42 -2.21 10.05
C ARG A 83 -18.75 -3.12 8.87
N PHE A 84 -18.87 -2.53 7.68
CA PHE A 84 -19.09 -3.29 6.45
C PHE A 84 -17.89 -4.21 6.16
N LEU A 85 -16.67 -3.68 6.22
CA LEU A 85 -15.46 -4.43 5.93
C LEU A 85 -15.28 -5.65 6.85
N LYS A 86 -15.59 -5.49 8.14
CA LYS A 86 -15.60 -6.61 9.10
C LYS A 86 -16.62 -7.69 8.77
N ARG A 87 -17.81 -7.33 8.25
CA ARG A 87 -18.80 -8.33 7.79
C ARG A 87 -18.27 -9.06 6.56
N PHE A 88 -17.88 -8.31 5.55
CA PHE A 88 -17.32 -8.87 4.32
C PHE A 88 -16.13 -9.82 4.60
N TYR A 89 -15.23 -9.46 5.49
CA TYR A 89 -14.10 -10.31 5.86
C TYR A 89 -14.51 -11.60 6.59
N ARG A 90 -15.59 -11.58 7.36
CA ARG A 90 -16.15 -12.82 7.93
C ARG A 90 -16.69 -13.74 6.84
N ASP A 91 -17.44 -13.19 5.90
CA ASP A 91 -18.04 -13.97 4.80
C ASP A 91 -16.95 -14.53 3.89
N ALA A 92 -15.97 -13.70 3.52
CA ALA A 92 -14.80 -14.12 2.75
C ALA A 92 -13.99 -15.21 3.47
N TYR A 93 -13.72 -15.04 4.77
CA TYR A 93 -13.01 -16.03 5.56
C TYR A 93 -13.75 -17.38 5.58
N ALA A 94 -15.05 -17.36 5.84
CA ALA A 94 -15.85 -18.58 5.90
C ALA A 94 -15.82 -19.35 4.58
N ARG A 95 -16.01 -18.67 3.43
CA ARG A 95 -15.96 -19.28 2.10
C ARG A 95 -14.56 -19.81 1.74
N LEU A 96 -13.54 -19.02 1.97
CA LEU A 96 -12.16 -19.39 1.65
C LEU A 96 -11.69 -20.56 2.54
N ARG A 97 -11.97 -20.53 3.83
CA ARG A 97 -11.54 -21.56 4.77
C ARG A 97 -12.24 -22.89 4.56
N ALA A 98 -13.46 -22.89 4.00
CA ALA A 98 -14.16 -24.10 3.60
C ALA A 98 -13.49 -24.83 2.41
N VAL A 99 -12.62 -24.16 1.67
CA VAL A 99 -12.00 -24.66 0.44
C VAL A 99 -10.49 -24.83 0.58
N LEU A 100 -9.82 -23.83 1.16
CA LEU A 100 -8.36 -23.79 1.29
C LEU A 100 -7.87 -24.72 2.40
N ARG A 101 -6.65 -25.22 2.21
CA ARG A 101 -5.93 -25.98 3.25
C ARG A 101 -5.77 -25.11 4.52
N PRO A 102 -5.75 -25.74 5.69
CA PRO A 102 -5.62 -24.99 6.97
C PRO A 102 -4.37 -24.09 7.05
N GLU A 103 -3.27 -24.52 6.41
CA GLU A 103 -1.98 -23.80 6.38
C GLU A 103 -1.94 -22.62 5.41
N THR A 104 -2.86 -22.55 4.42
CA THR A 104 -2.92 -21.42 3.49
C THR A 104 -3.35 -20.16 4.24
N VAL A 105 -2.56 -19.10 4.15
CA VAL A 105 -2.83 -17.82 4.83
C VAL A 105 -3.96 -17.07 4.12
N ILE A 106 -4.88 -16.49 4.88
CA ILE A 106 -5.86 -15.53 4.33
C ILE A 106 -5.41 -14.14 4.76
N VAL A 107 -5.08 -13.30 3.77
CA VAL A 107 -4.57 -11.95 4.00
C VAL A 107 -5.70 -10.94 3.86
N PHE A 108 -5.76 -9.99 4.78
CA PHE A 108 -6.78 -8.94 4.82
C PHE A 108 -6.12 -7.58 4.85
N HIS A 109 -6.45 -6.72 3.90
CA HIS A 109 -5.99 -5.34 3.91
C HIS A 109 -6.59 -4.55 5.08
N ASP A 110 -5.80 -3.68 5.72
CA ASP A 110 -6.21 -2.91 6.90
C ASP A 110 -7.25 -1.81 6.60
N GLY A 111 -7.46 -1.51 5.31
CA GLY A 111 -8.33 -0.42 4.87
C GLY A 111 -7.87 0.94 5.37
N PHE A 112 -6.57 1.15 5.47
CA PHE A 112 -5.91 2.35 6.02
C PHE A 112 -6.29 2.64 7.47
N ARG A 113 -6.49 1.58 8.28
CA ARG A 113 -6.95 1.64 9.67
C ARG A 113 -6.24 0.61 10.55
N LEU A 114 -4.92 0.47 10.37
CA LEU A 114 -4.08 -0.57 10.96
C LEU A 114 -4.40 -0.85 12.44
N LEU A 115 -4.49 0.18 13.26
CA LEU A 115 -4.70 0.03 14.70
C LEU A 115 -6.15 -0.33 15.10
N ARG A 116 -7.11 -0.33 14.16
CA ARG A 116 -8.53 -0.64 14.42
C ARG A 116 -8.86 -2.14 14.41
N TRP A 117 -7.90 -2.99 14.08
CA TRP A 117 -8.08 -4.43 13.96
C TRP A 117 -7.71 -5.20 15.24
N GLY A 118 -7.13 -4.55 16.22
CA GLY A 118 -6.55 -5.12 17.42
C GLY A 118 -7.38 -6.23 18.08
N GLY A 119 -6.98 -7.49 17.89
CA GLY A 119 -7.62 -8.67 18.45
C GLY A 119 -8.98 -9.04 17.85
N TRP A 120 -9.47 -8.32 16.82
CA TRP A 120 -10.76 -8.62 16.19
C TRP A 120 -10.75 -9.99 15.50
N PHE A 121 -9.72 -10.33 14.75
CA PHE A 121 -9.59 -11.62 14.06
C PHE A 121 -9.67 -12.80 15.04
N ARG A 122 -8.95 -12.70 16.17
CA ARG A 122 -9.00 -13.72 17.23
C ARG A 122 -10.40 -13.84 17.82
N ARG A 123 -11.07 -12.73 18.14
CA ARG A 123 -12.45 -12.75 18.66
C ARG A 123 -13.45 -13.26 17.65
N ALA A 124 -13.18 -13.11 16.37
CA ALA A 124 -13.99 -13.68 15.29
C ALA A 124 -13.69 -15.16 15.00
N GLY A 125 -12.78 -15.80 15.75
CA GLY A 125 -12.42 -17.21 15.60
C GLY A 125 -11.58 -17.50 14.36
N MET A 126 -11.00 -16.49 13.71
CA MET A 126 -10.20 -16.65 12.50
C MET A 126 -8.79 -17.13 12.86
N ARG A 127 -8.33 -18.13 12.12
CA ARG A 127 -7.00 -18.74 12.27
C ARG A 127 -6.23 -18.65 10.96
N ASN A 128 -4.91 -18.63 11.07
CA ASN A 128 -3.98 -18.52 9.96
C ASN A 128 -4.33 -17.36 9.03
N VAL A 129 -4.35 -16.17 9.61
CA VAL A 129 -4.68 -14.91 8.96
C VAL A 129 -3.56 -13.90 9.15
N MET A 130 -3.42 -13.00 8.21
CA MET A 130 -2.43 -11.92 8.20
C MET A 130 -3.13 -10.60 7.86
N LEU A 131 -2.67 -9.52 8.46
CA LEU A 131 -3.16 -8.18 8.16
C LEU A 131 -2.16 -7.49 7.23
N ASP A 132 -2.62 -7.04 6.07
CA ASP A 132 -1.82 -6.24 5.16
C ASP A 132 -2.01 -4.75 5.40
N THR A 133 -0.92 -3.98 5.23
CA THR A 133 -0.91 -2.53 5.28
C THR A 133 0.01 -1.96 4.20
N HIS A 134 -0.42 -0.90 3.53
CA HIS A 134 0.36 -0.22 2.50
C HIS A 134 1.02 1.04 3.09
N GLN A 135 2.32 1.21 2.88
CA GLN A 135 3.15 2.22 3.54
C GLN A 135 3.87 3.10 2.52
N TYR A 136 3.14 3.98 1.88
CA TYR A 136 3.68 4.94 0.92
C TYR A 136 4.00 6.28 1.58
N LEU A 137 5.29 6.63 1.64
CA LEU A 137 5.71 7.93 2.21
C LEU A 137 5.09 9.09 1.45
N ILE A 138 5.06 9.03 0.13
CA ILE A 138 4.48 10.09 -0.70
C ILE A 138 3.03 10.42 -0.31
N ALA A 139 2.24 9.42 0.07
CA ALA A 139 0.88 9.61 0.54
C ALA A 139 0.81 10.16 1.97
N MET A 140 1.76 9.76 2.83
CA MET A 140 1.85 10.26 4.22
C MET A 140 2.33 11.71 4.29
N GLU A 141 3.08 12.14 3.30
CA GLU A 141 3.66 13.48 3.20
C GLU A 141 2.67 14.55 2.75
N ASP A 142 1.65 14.17 1.98
CA ASP A 142 0.69 15.12 1.42
C ASP A 142 0.09 16.09 2.44
N PRO A 143 -0.36 15.64 3.62
CA PRO A 143 -0.86 16.55 4.64
C PRO A 143 0.21 17.48 5.24
N LEU A 144 1.47 17.04 5.26
CA LEU A 144 2.60 17.77 5.86
C LEU A 144 3.20 18.80 4.92
N PHE A 145 3.18 18.49 3.61
CA PHE A 145 3.82 19.30 2.58
C PHE A 145 2.83 20.00 1.64
N SER A 146 1.56 20.03 1.99
CA SER A 146 0.55 20.81 1.28
C SER A 146 0.60 22.30 1.72
N GLY A 147 0.34 23.20 0.76
CA GLY A 147 0.23 24.63 1.03
C GLY A 147 1.54 25.43 0.93
N PRO A 148 1.52 26.73 1.29
CA PRO A 148 2.63 27.67 1.06
C PRO A 148 3.89 27.34 1.87
N ALA A 149 3.77 26.67 3.00
CA ALA A 149 4.90 26.25 3.83
C ALA A 149 5.75 25.12 3.20
N ARG A 150 5.26 24.44 2.14
CA ARG A 150 5.94 23.33 1.48
C ARG A 150 7.39 23.64 1.13
N ARG A 151 7.65 24.81 0.49
CA ARG A 151 9.01 25.20 0.07
C ARG A 151 9.97 25.38 1.25
N LEU A 152 9.47 25.87 2.37
CA LEU A 152 10.24 26.07 3.58
C LEU A 152 10.65 24.73 4.20
N TYR A 153 9.71 23.79 4.31
CA TYR A 153 9.98 22.47 4.85
C TYR A 153 10.98 21.69 3.99
N LEU A 154 10.81 21.69 2.66
CA LEU A 154 11.66 20.95 1.73
C LEU A 154 13.11 21.46 1.68
N ARG A 155 13.36 22.71 2.10
CA ARG A 155 14.71 23.30 2.25
C ARG A 155 15.26 23.19 3.66
N SER A 156 14.50 22.68 4.61
CA SER A 156 14.92 22.61 6.00
C SER A 156 16.00 21.59 6.22
N ARG A 157 17.06 21.95 6.98
CA ARG A 157 18.09 21.02 7.46
C ARG A 157 17.50 19.95 8.42
N ARG A 158 16.28 20.15 8.92
CA ARG A 158 15.58 19.20 9.80
C ARG A 158 14.82 18.12 9.03
N LEU A 159 14.80 18.17 7.70
CA LEU A 159 14.06 17.25 6.87
C LEU A 159 14.42 15.76 7.13
N PRO A 160 15.69 15.34 7.26
CA PRO A 160 16.05 13.97 7.62
C PRO A 160 15.45 13.52 8.97
N TRP A 161 15.43 14.39 9.95
CA TRP A 161 14.81 14.11 11.25
C TRP A 161 13.31 13.93 11.14
N LEU A 162 12.62 14.75 10.34
CA LEU A 162 11.18 14.61 10.09
C LEU A 162 10.84 13.26 9.46
N TYR A 163 11.64 12.79 8.50
CA TYR A 163 11.46 11.46 7.91
C TYR A 163 11.69 10.34 8.92
N ARG A 164 12.68 10.47 9.81
CA ARG A 164 12.87 9.51 10.92
C ARG A 164 11.62 9.44 11.81
N MET A 165 11.03 10.57 12.14
CA MET A 165 9.81 10.62 12.96
C MET A 165 8.61 9.99 12.24
N LEU A 166 8.40 10.32 10.96
CA LEU A 166 7.30 9.81 10.16
C LEU A 166 7.38 8.28 10.01
N VAL A 167 8.52 7.79 9.58
CA VAL A 167 8.77 6.34 9.43
C VAL A 167 8.75 5.63 10.78
N GLY A 168 9.30 6.25 11.83
CA GLY A 168 9.26 5.72 13.20
C GLY A 168 7.84 5.57 13.74
N ALA A 169 6.95 6.52 13.46
CA ALA A 169 5.54 6.42 13.83
C ALA A 169 4.85 5.23 13.16
N SER A 170 5.12 5.00 11.87
CA SER A 170 4.63 3.81 11.15
C SER A 170 5.17 2.52 11.76
N SER A 171 6.46 2.45 12.10
CA SER A 171 7.07 1.29 12.76
C SER A 171 6.38 0.96 14.10
N ILE A 172 6.11 1.98 14.91
CA ILE A 172 5.40 1.81 16.20
C ILE A 172 3.99 1.25 15.97
N ALA A 173 3.27 1.76 14.97
CA ALA A 173 1.93 1.29 14.63
C ALA A 173 1.94 -0.17 14.15
N ILE A 174 2.87 -0.54 13.25
CA ILE A 174 3.06 -1.90 12.75
C ILE A 174 3.41 -2.83 13.91
N ARG A 175 4.39 -2.48 14.74
CA ARG A 175 4.79 -3.26 15.93
C ARG A 175 3.63 -3.45 16.90
N SER A 176 2.80 -2.43 17.12
CA SER A 176 1.63 -2.51 17.98
C SER A 176 0.58 -3.49 17.44
N ALA A 177 0.33 -3.48 16.13
CA ALA A 177 -0.58 -4.43 15.47
C ALA A 177 0.01 -5.85 15.47
N ALA A 178 1.30 -5.99 15.17
CA ALA A 178 2.02 -7.26 15.07
C ALA A 178 2.03 -8.08 16.39
N ARG A 179 1.84 -7.42 17.53
CA ARG A 179 1.66 -8.13 18.82
C ARG A 179 0.38 -9.00 18.87
N ARG A 180 -0.54 -8.82 17.95
CA ARG A 180 -1.88 -9.45 17.99
C ARG A 180 -2.23 -10.25 16.74
N ILE A 181 -1.61 -9.95 15.63
CA ILE A 181 -1.78 -10.59 14.33
C ILE A 181 -0.52 -10.36 13.50
N PRO A 182 -0.03 -11.35 12.73
CA PRO A 182 1.03 -11.10 11.76
C PRO A 182 0.65 -9.94 10.82
N VAL A 183 1.56 -9.00 10.60
CA VAL A 183 1.36 -7.86 9.72
C VAL A 183 2.32 -7.96 8.55
N LEU A 184 1.79 -7.85 7.34
CA LEU A 184 2.54 -7.68 6.10
C LEU A 184 2.59 -6.19 5.76
N VAL A 185 3.72 -5.67 5.31
CA VAL A 185 3.76 -4.42 4.56
C VAL A 185 3.70 -4.79 3.08
N GLY A 186 2.47 -4.97 2.57
CA GLY A 186 2.23 -5.54 1.25
C GLY A 186 2.56 -4.62 0.09
N GLU A 187 2.56 -3.29 0.33
CA GLU A 187 3.00 -2.35 -0.67
C GLU A 187 3.79 -1.19 -0.07
N TRP A 188 4.92 -0.87 -0.70
CA TRP A 188 5.72 0.30 -0.43
C TRP A 188 6.67 0.62 -1.58
N CYS A 189 7.14 1.86 -1.66
CA CYS A 189 8.23 2.26 -2.55
C CYS A 189 9.09 3.36 -1.91
N VAL A 190 10.19 3.71 -2.55
CA VAL A 190 11.12 4.74 -2.05
C VAL A 190 10.71 6.16 -2.47
N GLU A 191 9.62 6.35 -3.21
CA GLU A 191 9.17 7.67 -3.64
C GLU A 191 8.88 8.58 -2.45
N ASN A 192 9.45 9.79 -2.48
CA ASN A 192 9.28 10.76 -1.40
C ASN A 192 9.65 12.18 -1.85
N GLN A 193 9.07 13.18 -1.21
CA GLN A 193 9.27 14.60 -1.54
C GLN A 193 10.70 15.09 -1.27
N TRP A 194 11.37 14.55 -0.26
CA TRP A 194 12.76 14.93 0.01
C TRP A 194 13.67 14.59 -1.15
N ALA A 195 13.62 13.37 -1.64
CA ALA A 195 14.45 12.95 -2.78
C ALA A 195 14.12 13.74 -4.05
N LEU A 196 12.81 14.01 -4.30
CA LEU A 196 12.37 14.78 -5.46
C LEU A 196 12.94 16.20 -5.50
N HIS A 197 13.14 16.83 -4.33
CA HIS A 197 13.60 18.21 -4.21
C HIS A 197 15.07 18.33 -3.77
N SER A 198 15.76 17.21 -3.52
CA SER A 198 17.16 17.20 -3.11
C SER A 198 18.10 17.45 -4.30
N GLN A 199 19.15 18.22 -4.06
CA GLN A 199 20.29 18.32 -5.01
C GLN A 199 21.03 16.98 -5.12
N ASN A 200 21.15 16.22 -4.03
CA ASN A 200 21.68 14.86 -4.03
C ASN A 200 20.54 13.85 -3.85
N ARG A 201 19.78 13.66 -4.93
CA ARG A 201 18.62 12.76 -4.97
C ARG A 201 18.97 11.34 -4.56
N SER A 202 20.06 10.80 -5.09
CA SER A 202 20.47 9.43 -4.79
C SER A 202 20.82 9.22 -3.32
N ALA A 203 21.44 10.19 -2.66
CA ALA A 203 21.71 10.12 -1.23
C ALA A 203 20.41 10.13 -0.41
N ALA A 204 19.45 10.99 -0.79
CA ALA A 204 18.15 11.07 -0.13
C ALA A 204 17.37 9.74 -0.27
N TYR A 205 17.30 9.15 -1.48
CA TYR A 205 16.67 7.84 -1.68
C TYR A 205 17.36 6.74 -0.87
N ARG A 206 18.69 6.67 -0.84
CA ARG A 206 19.42 5.70 0.00
C ARG A 206 19.11 5.86 1.48
N GLN A 207 19.04 7.08 1.98
CA GLN A 207 18.75 7.31 3.39
C GLN A 207 17.30 6.93 3.73
N VAL A 208 16.34 7.33 2.90
CA VAL A 208 14.92 7.00 3.11
C VAL A 208 14.68 5.50 3.00
N SER A 209 15.27 4.81 2.01
CA SER A 209 15.10 3.37 1.86
C SER A 209 15.63 2.58 3.08
N ARG A 210 16.77 3.00 3.66
CA ARG A 210 17.28 2.39 4.89
C ARG A 210 16.32 2.58 6.06
N LEU A 211 15.79 3.80 6.23
CA LEU A 211 14.82 4.08 7.29
C LEU A 211 13.55 3.25 7.14
N GLN A 212 13.01 3.16 5.92
CA GLN A 212 11.80 2.38 5.63
C GLN A 212 12.03 0.89 5.91
N ARG A 213 13.09 0.30 5.36
CA ARG A 213 13.39 -1.14 5.55
C ARG A 213 13.55 -1.48 7.02
N ALA A 214 14.37 -0.73 7.76
CA ALA A 214 14.56 -0.95 9.19
C ALA A 214 13.27 -0.77 10.00
N ALA A 215 12.42 0.18 9.61
CA ALA A 215 11.16 0.43 10.31
C ALA A 215 10.13 -0.67 10.09
N TRP A 216 10.12 -1.29 8.91
CA TRP A 216 9.15 -2.33 8.54
C TRP A 216 9.64 -3.76 8.77
N ASP A 217 10.89 -3.93 9.16
CA ASP A 217 11.48 -5.21 9.58
C ASP A 217 10.80 -5.82 10.83
N VAL A 218 9.99 -5.02 11.50
CA VAL A 218 9.11 -5.46 12.60
C VAL A 218 7.83 -6.19 12.12
N SER A 219 7.58 -6.21 10.83
CA SER A 219 6.47 -6.92 10.19
C SER A 219 6.86 -8.38 9.85
N ALA A 220 5.89 -9.19 9.44
CA ALA A 220 6.13 -10.55 8.98
C ALA A 220 6.79 -10.61 7.59
N GLY A 221 6.79 -9.51 6.86
CA GLY A 221 7.40 -9.37 5.54
C GLY A 221 7.05 -8.04 4.91
N GLN A 222 7.75 -7.72 3.82
CA GLN A 222 7.53 -6.49 3.07
C GLN A 222 7.66 -6.75 1.57
N ILE A 223 6.76 -6.14 0.78
CA ILE A 223 6.70 -6.30 -0.68
C ILE A 223 6.85 -4.92 -1.32
N TYR A 224 7.83 -4.78 -2.21
CA TYR A 224 8.05 -3.55 -2.94
C TYR A 224 7.05 -3.42 -4.11
N TRP A 225 6.43 -2.27 -4.25
CA TRP A 225 5.54 -1.97 -5.35
C TRP A 225 6.22 -1.04 -6.35
N SER A 226 6.65 -1.55 -7.52
CA SER A 226 6.52 -2.92 -7.99
C SER A 226 7.88 -3.46 -8.42
N TYR A 227 7.96 -4.75 -8.77
CA TYR A 227 9.21 -5.36 -9.23
C TYR A 227 9.76 -4.65 -10.47
N GLN A 228 8.91 -4.42 -11.48
CA GLN A 228 9.28 -3.77 -12.73
C GLN A 228 8.08 -3.05 -13.35
N LEU A 229 8.29 -1.82 -13.79
CA LEU A 229 7.33 -1.07 -14.59
C LEU A 229 7.51 -1.39 -16.08
N ALA A 230 6.40 -1.43 -16.83
CA ALA A 230 6.47 -1.52 -18.28
C ALA A 230 7.29 -0.33 -18.81
N ARG A 231 8.28 -0.60 -19.68
CA ARG A 231 9.02 0.45 -20.36
C ARG A 231 8.05 1.20 -21.25
N SER A 232 7.86 2.50 -21.02
CA SER A 232 7.23 3.34 -22.04
C SER A 232 8.12 3.28 -23.28
N ALA A 233 7.54 2.91 -24.42
CA ALA A 233 8.22 2.70 -25.69
C ALA A 233 8.69 4.02 -26.36
N LYS A 234 9.05 5.04 -25.60
CA LYS A 234 9.69 6.26 -26.11
C LYS A 234 11.13 6.34 -25.60
N PRO A 235 12.11 5.79 -26.33
CA PRO A 235 13.49 6.24 -26.22
C PRO A 235 13.50 7.62 -26.86
N GLY A 236 13.83 8.67 -26.10
CA GLY A 236 14.01 9.98 -26.71
C GLY A 236 13.62 11.19 -25.90
N SER A 237 13.28 11.07 -24.63
CA SER A 237 13.34 12.22 -23.73
C SER A 237 14.78 12.39 -23.29
N GLY A 238 15.44 13.43 -23.80
CA GLY A 238 16.87 13.71 -23.69
C GLY A 238 17.47 13.44 -22.33
N GLU A 239 18.77 13.11 -22.38
CA GLU A 239 19.64 12.81 -21.27
C GLU A 239 19.36 13.66 -20.02
N GLY A 240 19.14 13.00 -18.88
CA GLY A 240 19.31 13.59 -17.56
C GLY A 240 18.07 13.83 -16.71
N LYS A 241 16.85 13.64 -17.18
CA LYS A 241 15.65 13.73 -16.30
C LYS A 241 14.96 12.39 -16.22
N PRO A 242 14.76 11.83 -15.00
CA PRO A 242 14.00 10.60 -14.84
C PRO A 242 12.57 10.79 -15.37
N PRO A 243 11.94 9.72 -15.88
CA PRO A 243 10.56 9.77 -16.29
C PRO A 243 9.69 10.21 -15.12
N ARG A 244 8.91 11.27 -15.32
CA ARG A 244 8.03 11.82 -14.29
C ARG A 244 6.67 11.17 -14.36
N ASP A 245 6.08 10.90 -13.23
CA ASP A 245 4.65 10.59 -13.15
C ASP A 245 3.87 11.83 -13.66
N PRO A 246 3.10 11.73 -14.75
CA PRO A 246 2.38 12.86 -15.31
C PRO A 246 1.33 13.44 -14.35
N ARG A 247 0.92 12.68 -13.33
CA ARG A 247 -0.12 13.07 -12.36
C ARG A 247 0.39 13.99 -11.26
N ASN A 248 1.60 13.76 -10.76
CA ASN A 248 2.14 14.47 -9.58
C ASN A 248 3.59 14.94 -9.74
N GLY A 249 4.21 14.70 -10.91
CA GLY A 249 5.61 15.03 -11.16
C GLY A 249 6.61 14.16 -10.41
N GLY A 250 6.16 13.02 -9.85
CA GLY A 250 6.98 12.05 -9.15
C GLY A 250 7.99 11.36 -10.03
N ASN A 251 8.85 10.54 -9.43
CA ASN A 251 9.89 9.80 -10.13
C ASN A 251 9.46 8.33 -10.31
N LEU A 252 9.02 7.98 -11.52
CA LEU A 252 8.59 6.60 -11.83
C LEU A 252 9.68 5.55 -11.58
N GLU A 253 10.97 5.91 -11.61
CA GLU A 253 12.05 4.96 -11.29
C GLU A 253 12.01 4.50 -9.83
N ALA A 254 11.48 5.34 -8.94
CA ALA A 254 11.31 4.99 -7.53
C ALA A 254 10.18 3.96 -7.28
N TRP A 255 9.39 3.66 -8.29
CA TRP A 255 8.33 2.63 -8.28
C TRP A 255 8.76 1.32 -8.97
N ASP A 256 9.99 1.26 -9.47
CA ASP A 256 10.57 0.12 -10.19
C ASP A 256 11.77 -0.42 -9.42
N LEU A 257 11.61 -1.58 -8.77
CA LEU A 257 12.65 -2.15 -7.93
C LEU A 257 13.93 -2.45 -8.71
N THR A 258 13.83 -2.87 -9.97
CA THR A 258 15.00 -3.16 -10.80
C THR A 258 15.84 -1.90 -11.05
N ARG A 259 15.18 -0.76 -11.23
CA ARG A 259 15.86 0.55 -11.39
C ARG A 259 16.40 1.07 -10.07
N VAL A 260 15.64 0.90 -8.98
CA VAL A 260 16.07 1.25 -7.63
C VAL A 260 17.36 0.50 -7.25
N TRP A 261 17.48 -0.77 -7.61
CA TRP A 261 18.71 -1.54 -7.45
C TRP A 261 19.83 -1.02 -8.36
N SER A 262 19.56 -0.77 -9.64
CA SER A 262 20.57 -0.26 -10.59
C SER A 262 21.14 1.10 -10.18
N HIS A 263 20.33 1.94 -9.52
CA HIS A 263 20.77 3.22 -8.95
C HIS A 263 21.47 3.09 -7.58
N GLY A 264 21.47 1.89 -6.99
CA GLY A 264 22.02 1.65 -5.65
C GLY A 264 21.25 2.38 -4.54
N TRP A 265 19.95 2.67 -4.75
CA TRP A 265 19.10 3.27 -3.72
C TRP A 265 18.67 2.26 -2.66
N ILE A 266 18.47 1.01 -3.07
CA ILE A 266 18.41 -0.17 -2.19
C ILE A 266 19.55 -1.09 -2.61
N ARG A 267 20.33 -1.62 -1.65
CA ARG A 267 21.32 -2.66 -1.92
C ARG A 267 20.69 -4.03 -1.69
N ALA A 268 21.03 -4.99 -2.56
CA ALA A 268 20.57 -6.37 -2.43
C ALA A 268 21.19 -7.07 -1.19
N ASP A 269 22.43 -6.69 -0.86
CA ASP A 269 23.19 -7.24 0.27
C ASP A 269 23.20 -6.25 1.44
N THR A 270 22.17 -6.23 2.24
CA THR A 270 22.31 -5.71 3.59
C THR A 270 22.16 -6.87 4.56
N SER A 271 23.29 -7.52 4.87
CA SER A 271 23.50 -8.08 6.19
C SER A 271 23.09 -7.02 7.23
N HIS A 272 22.50 -7.43 8.33
CA HIS A 272 21.97 -6.56 9.41
C HIS A 272 23.02 -5.64 10.08
N ASP A 273 24.25 -5.60 9.57
CA ASP A 273 25.42 -5.00 10.23
C ASP A 273 25.62 -3.50 9.97
N ASP A 274 24.81 -2.86 9.12
CA ASP A 274 25.01 -1.46 8.73
C ASP A 274 23.90 -0.50 9.25
N VAL A 275 23.32 -0.74 10.42
CA VAL A 275 22.45 0.24 11.08
C VAL A 275 23.22 0.89 12.23
N PRO A 276 23.60 2.19 12.12
CA PRO A 276 24.21 2.91 13.22
C PRO A 276 23.24 3.20 14.36
#